data_02131425180e45d27c61c8db246e59e9
#
_entry.id   02131425180e45d27c61c8db246e59e9
#
_cell.length_a   1.000
_cell.length_b   1.000
_cell.length_c   1.000
_cell.angle_alpha   90.00
_cell.angle_beta   90.00
_cell.angle_gamma   90.00
#
_symmetry.space_group_name_H-M   'P 1'
#
loop_
_entity.id
_entity.type
_entity.pdbx_description
1 polymer ?
#
loop_
_entity_poly.entity_id
_entity_poly.type
_entity_poly.pdbx_seq_one_letter_code
_entity_poly.pdbx_strand_id
1 'polypeptide(L)'
;MSTSSSNSSAARRQLPALAAALGLSALLAVAGIGAVAAPSPSGLHAPIRAYAWPSDGPPNDALFSLQTNLDPIGVPAAWTRTTGTPSVIVAVLDSGIDAAGLDFAGRLVPGFNALTGVADTATDFGPTNDDHGHGTHVSGTIAAAANDAVGIAGIAPGVSIMPVKVLDETGTGEFRDFTTGLDWAIAHGARIVSMSLGGDLDPVSAAVVQAHVTGAHAAGAVLVAAAGNSGTFASAYPCSFTYVICVGSTTNDGSQVSAFSTWNPLLALVAPGEGIASAMPGNTYRYGDGTSMATPQVSGAVALLRSVRPDLSPEDVLAALIGSARPLVAGGHNAQSGFGLLQVAGALDLVLGPVAEPLPTPATNPLAAPAPVAPSVIGVSPIAGSRAATRTVRPQITFSVGISGVSTKNITLKDVTTGRGVAIRVSYNSTTNVVTILPRSTLAANHNYRITVVRVVAQAGGAPLARGFSSTFKTGSR
;
A
#
# COMPACT_ATOMS: atom_id res chain seq x y z
N MET A 1 1.53 -48.88 42.74
CA MET A 1 1.51 -48.32 44.10
C MET A 1 1.45 -46.81 44.01
N SER A 2 0.27 -46.32 44.44
CA SER A 2 -0.02 -45.06 45.13
C SER A 2 0.33 -43.76 44.36
N THR A 3 -0.60 -43.12 43.71
CA THR A 3 -1.67 -42.20 44.14
C THR A 3 -1.16 -40.98 44.94
N SER A 4 -1.31 -39.77 44.40
CA SER A 4 -2.15 -38.75 45.05
C SER A 4 -2.34 -37.52 44.15
N SER A 5 -3.60 -37.27 43.93
CA SER A 5 -4.20 -36.04 43.44
C SER A 5 -4.14 -34.93 44.48
N SER A 6 -4.01 -33.66 44.09
CA SER A 6 -4.57 -32.59 44.89
C SER A 6 -5.10 -31.48 43.98
N ASN A 7 -6.43 -31.36 43.98
CA ASN A 7 -7.22 -30.20 43.64
C ASN A 7 -6.84 -29.02 44.52
N SER A 8 -6.78 -27.81 43.95
CA SER A 8 -7.11 -26.61 44.72
C SER A 8 -7.88 -25.63 43.88
N SER A 9 -9.00 -25.30 44.41
CA SER A 9 -10.14 -24.54 43.97
C SER A 9 -9.86 -23.05 43.77
N ALA A 10 -10.69 -22.51 42.89
CA ALA A 10 -10.89 -21.10 42.56
C ALA A 10 -11.19 -20.21 43.78
N ALA A 11 -10.63 -19.02 43.80
CA ALA A 11 -11.16 -17.88 44.56
C ALA A 11 -11.41 -16.71 43.59
N ARG A 12 -12.70 -16.55 43.31
CA ARG A 12 -13.23 -15.29 42.72
C ARG A 12 -13.09 -14.18 43.77
N ARG A 13 -12.40 -13.10 43.42
CA ARG A 13 -12.55 -11.82 44.11
C ARG A 13 -13.16 -10.82 43.15
N GLN A 14 -14.40 -10.44 43.47
CA GLN A 14 -15.09 -9.27 42.97
C GLN A 14 -14.40 -8.02 43.54
N LEU A 15 -14.19 -7.02 42.70
CA LEU A 15 -13.87 -5.66 43.12
C LEU A 15 -15.01 -4.73 42.70
N PRO A 16 -15.37 -3.75 43.53
CA PRO A 16 -16.52 -2.93 43.33
C PRO A 16 -16.32 -1.78 42.36
N ALA A 17 -17.38 -1.42 41.69
CA ALA A 17 -17.51 -0.24 40.87
C ALA A 17 -17.29 1.06 41.69
N LEU A 18 -16.42 1.94 41.21
CA LEU A 18 -16.39 3.32 41.65
C LEU A 18 -16.61 4.21 40.42
N ALA A 19 -17.81 4.78 40.37
CA ALA A 19 -18.15 5.85 39.43
C ALA A 19 -17.52 7.15 39.93
N ALA A 20 -16.74 7.82 39.07
CA ALA A 20 -16.43 9.22 39.25
C ALA A 20 -16.55 9.92 37.90
N ALA A 21 -17.60 10.69 37.77
CA ALA A 21 -17.82 11.66 36.71
C ALA A 21 -16.82 12.81 36.85
N LEU A 22 -16.07 13.08 35.82
CA LEU A 22 -15.50 14.41 35.58
C LEU A 22 -15.60 14.70 34.08
N GLY A 23 -16.53 15.59 33.77
CA GLY A 23 -16.68 16.18 32.45
C GLY A 23 -15.49 17.07 32.14
N LEU A 24 -14.93 16.85 30.96
CA LEU A 24 -14.11 17.84 30.28
C LEU A 24 -14.51 17.85 28.80
N SER A 25 -15.43 18.76 28.49
CA SER A 25 -15.80 19.14 27.13
C SER A 25 -14.60 19.87 26.51
N ALA A 26 -13.77 19.16 25.73
CA ALA A 26 -12.84 19.79 24.82
C ALA A 26 -13.54 20.00 23.49
N LEU A 27 -14.09 21.18 23.28
CA LEU A 27 -14.63 21.67 22.02
C LEU A 27 -13.44 21.88 21.06
N LEU A 28 -13.12 20.89 20.23
CA LEU A 28 -12.27 21.11 19.06
C LEU A 28 -13.16 21.71 17.96
N ALA A 29 -13.07 23.02 17.80
CA ALA A 29 -13.55 23.69 16.60
C ALA A 29 -12.70 23.25 15.41
N VAL A 30 -13.17 22.26 14.66
CA VAL A 30 -12.67 21.96 13.31
C VAL A 30 -13.29 23.01 12.39
N ALA A 31 -12.49 24.00 12.05
CA ALA A 31 -12.85 25.00 11.05
C ALA A 31 -13.01 24.32 9.69
N GLY A 32 -14.22 24.40 9.14
CA GLY A 32 -14.53 24.47 7.72
C GLY A 32 -13.90 23.42 6.79
N ILE A 33 -14.34 22.17 6.89
CA ILE A 33 -14.33 21.30 5.70
C ILE A 33 -15.68 21.56 5.03
N GLY A 34 -15.65 22.30 3.89
CA GLY A 34 -16.84 22.50 3.09
C GLY A 34 -17.49 21.16 2.80
N ALA A 35 -18.78 21.05 3.04
CA ALA A 35 -19.58 19.88 2.73
C ALA A 35 -19.39 19.57 1.24
N VAL A 36 -18.61 18.54 0.93
CA VAL A 36 -18.60 17.91 -0.39
C VAL A 36 -19.99 17.30 -0.53
N ALA A 37 -20.78 17.83 -1.46
CA ALA A 37 -22.08 17.25 -1.79
C ALA A 37 -21.87 15.78 -2.08
N ALA A 38 -22.45 14.90 -1.24
CA ALA A 38 -22.49 13.49 -1.53
C ALA A 38 -23.08 13.30 -2.95
N PRO A 39 -22.48 12.47 -3.80
CA PRO A 39 -23.10 12.15 -5.07
C PRO A 39 -24.51 11.64 -4.78
N SER A 40 -25.49 12.25 -5.45
CA SER A 40 -26.89 11.89 -5.28
C SER A 40 -27.06 10.38 -5.43
N PRO A 41 -27.93 9.73 -4.63
CA PRO A 41 -28.12 8.28 -4.65
C PRO A 41 -28.82 7.74 -5.94
N SER A 42 -28.66 8.43 -7.06
CA SER A 42 -29.14 7.97 -8.37
C SER A 42 -28.54 6.63 -8.79
N GLY A 43 -27.43 6.19 -8.18
CA GLY A 43 -26.85 4.87 -8.40
C GLY A 43 -27.65 3.71 -7.81
N LEU A 44 -28.52 3.95 -6.81
CA LEU A 44 -29.36 2.90 -6.23
C LEU A 44 -30.50 2.45 -7.16
N HIS A 45 -30.74 3.16 -8.26
CA HIS A 45 -31.72 2.81 -9.29
C HIS A 45 -31.06 2.32 -10.59
N ALA A 46 -29.75 2.14 -10.60
CA ALA A 46 -29.11 1.46 -11.73
C ALA A 46 -29.67 0.04 -11.83
N PRO A 47 -30.19 -0.38 -13.00
CA PRO A 47 -30.77 -1.71 -13.12
C PRO A 47 -29.70 -2.75 -12.83
N ILE A 48 -29.96 -3.64 -11.88
CA ILE A 48 -29.18 -4.86 -11.69
C ILE A 48 -29.35 -5.65 -12.97
N ARG A 49 -28.32 -5.72 -13.80
CA ARG A 49 -28.31 -6.57 -14.99
C ARG A 49 -27.73 -7.91 -14.56
N ALA A 50 -28.43 -8.98 -14.87
CA ALA A 50 -27.79 -10.29 -14.94
C ALA A 50 -26.71 -10.19 -16.03
N TYR A 51 -25.47 -10.38 -15.66
CA TYR A 51 -24.37 -10.38 -16.62
C TYR A 51 -24.48 -11.67 -17.44
N ALA A 52 -24.57 -11.51 -18.75
CA ALA A 52 -24.48 -12.64 -19.66
C ALA A 52 -23.01 -13.07 -19.76
N TRP A 53 -22.80 -14.36 -19.75
CA TRP A 53 -21.50 -14.93 -20.13
C TRP A 53 -21.14 -14.52 -21.56
N PRO A 54 -19.85 -14.55 -21.94
CA PRO A 54 -19.45 -14.52 -23.34
C PRO A 54 -20.28 -15.51 -24.16
N SER A 55 -20.42 -15.28 -25.45
CA SER A 55 -21.23 -16.12 -26.35
C SER A 55 -20.95 -17.63 -26.23
N ASP A 56 -19.77 -17.97 -25.70
CA ASP A 56 -19.26 -19.34 -25.57
C ASP A 56 -19.62 -19.98 -24.21
N GLY A 57 -20.30 -19.26 -23.32
CA GLY A 57 -20.67 -19.74 -22.00
C GLY A 57 -19.60 -19.46 -20.92
N PRO A 58 -19.75 -20.05 -19.71
CA PRO A 58 -18.73 -19.96 -18.67
C PRO A 58 -17.45 -20.70 -19.09
N PRO A 59 -16.29 -20.32 -18.51
CA PRO A 59 -15.06 -21.09 -18.69
C PRO A 59 -15.26 -22.58 -18.43
N ASN A 60 -14.60 -23.41 -19.23
CA ASN A 60 -14.71 -24.88 -19.13
C ASN A 60 -13.71 -25.48 -18.12
N ASP A 61 -13.01 -24.66 -17.38
CA ASP A 61 -11.99 -25.06 -16.41
C ASP A 61 -12.60 -25.92 -15.31
N ALA A 62 -11.93 -27.01 -14.99
CA ALA A 62 -12.51 -28.10 -14.18
C ALA A 62 -13.00 -27.67 -12.79
N LEU A 63 -12.39 -26.61 -12.21
CA LEU A 63 -12.69 -26.08 -10.89
C LEU A 63 -13.36 -24.70 -10.93
N PHE A 64 -13.70 -24.19 -12.11
CA PHE A 64 -14.32 -22.87 -12.25
C PHE A 64 -15.57 -22.70 -11.36
N SER A 65 -16.38 -23.74 -11.20
CA SER A 65 -17.57 -23.71 -10.35
C SER A 65 -17.29 -23.42 -8.86
N LEU A 66 -16.03 -23.55 -8.43
CA LEU A 66 -15.58 -23.22 -7.07
C LEU A 66 -15.24 -21.73 -6.89
N GLN A 67 -15.13 -20.98 -7.99
CA GLN A 67 -14.75 -19.56 -8.01
C GLN A 67 -15.98 -18.63 -7.93
N THR A 68 -16.81 -18.83 -6.91
CA THR A 68 -18.05 -18.06 -6.71
C THR A 68 -17.82 -16.59 -6.39
N ASN A 69 -16.59 -16.21 -6.07
CA ASN A 69 -16.14 -14.84 -5.84
C ASN A 69 -16.10 -13.96 -7.10
N LEU A 70 -16.10 -14.55 -8.28
CA LEU A 70 -15.97 -13.81 -9.56
C LEU A 70 -17.25 -13.07 -9.95
N ASP A 71 -18.42 -13.65 -9.67
CA ASP A 71 -19.71 -13.06 -9.98
C ASP A 71 -19.97 -11.75 -9.22
N PRO A 72 -19.79 -11.67 -7.88
CA PRO A 72 -20.06 -10.47 -7.09
C PRO A 72 -19.27 -9.26 -7.53
N ILE A 73 -18.09 -9.45 -8.12
CA ILE A 73 -17.22 -8.39 -8.61
C ILE A 73 -17.31 -8.16 -10.12
N GLY A 74 -18.23 -8.87 -10.81
CA GLY A 74 -18.56 -8.63 -12.22
C GLY A 74 -17.51 -9.12 -13.22
N VAL A 75 -16.70 -10.14 -12.88
CA VAL A 75 -15.66 -10.68 -13.78
C VAL A 75 -16.25 -11.32 -15.04
N PRO A 76 -17.34 -12.12 -14.99
CA PRO A 76 -17.94 -12.68 -16.20
C PRO A 76 -18.35 -11.63 -17.23
N ALA A 77 -18.90 -10.51 -16.77
CA ALA A 77 -19.23 -9.39 -17.64
C ALA A 77 -17.99 -8.66 -18.17
N ALA A 78 -16.93 -8.57 -17.38
CA ALA A 78 -15.66 -7.98 -17.80
C ALA A 78 -15.05 -8.78 -18.97
N TRP A 79 -15.14 -10.11 -18.94
CA TRP A 79 -14.62 -10.98 -20.00
C TRP A 79 -15.36 -10.82 -21.34
N THR A 80 -16.58 -10.28 -21.37
CA THR A 80 -17.23 -9.90 -22.63
C THR A 80 -16.52 -8.72 -23.33
N ARG A 81 -15.66 -7.99 -22.62
CA ARG A 81 -14.90 -6.84 -23.11
C ARG A 81 -13.44 -7.21 -23.41
N THR A 82 -12.81 -7.93 -22.48
CA THR A 82 -11.42 -8.37 -22.59
C THR A 82 -11.11 -9.44 -21.54
N THR A 83 -10.22 -10.34 -21.87
CA THR A 83 -9.59 -11.29 -20.95
C THR A 83 -8.13 -10.90 -20.63
N GLY A 84 -7.70 -9.75 -21.13
CA GLY A 84 -6.33 -9.27 -21.01
C GLY A 84 -5.49 -9.48 -22.26
N THR A 85 -4.24 -8.99 -22.24
CA THR A 85 -3.25 -9.16 -23.32
C THR A 85 -1.88 -9.48 -22.75
N PRO A 86 -1.07 -10.36 -23.40
CA PRO A 86 0.25 -10.73 -22.90
C PRO A 86 1.26 -9.59 -22.79
N SER A 87 1.00 -8.45 -23.44
CA SER A 87 1.84 -7.25 -23.31
C SER A 87 1.69 -6.56 -21.97
N VAL A 88 0.63 -6.85 -21.22
CA VAL A 88 0.43 -6.38 -19.84
C VAL A 88 1.10 -7.34 -18.88
N ILE A 89 2.11 -6.86 -18.19
CA ILE A 89 2.90 -7.63 -17.22
C ILE A 89 2.49 -7.23 -15.81
N VAL A 90 2.08 -8.21 -15.02
CA VAL A 90 1.83 -8.07 -13.58
C VAL A 90 2.99 -8.69 -12.82
N ALA A 91 3.76 -7.88 -12.12
CA ALA A 91 4.76 -8.38 -11.17
C ALA A 91 4.06 -8.80 -9.87
N VAL A 92 4.32 -10.02 -9.43
CA VAL A 92 3.82 -10.55 -8.16
C VAL A 92 5.00 -10.65 -7.20
N LEU A 93 5.07 -9.71 -6.25
CA LEU A 93 6.08 -9.69 -5.19
C LEU A 93 5.60 -10.59 -4.06
N ASP A 94 6.11 -11.82 -4.01
CA ASP A 94 5.59 -12.86 -3.12
C ASP A 94 6.64 -13.98 -2.87
N SER A 95 6.21 -15.19 -2.54
CA SER A 95 7.06 -16.37 -2.31
C SER A 95 7.59 -17.04 -3.58
N GLY A 96 7.22 -16.56 -4.77
CA GLY A 96 7.58 -17.16 -6.06
C GLY A 96 6.38 -17.71 -6.82
N ILE A 97 6.61 -18.61 -7.77
CA ILE A 97 5.58 -19.28 -8.56
C ILE A 97 5.99 -20.72 -8.91
N ASP A 98 5.05 -21.66 -8.92
CA ASP A 98 5.26 -22.96 -9.55
C ASP A 98 5.09 -22.82 -11.07
N ALA A 99 6.20 -22.59 -11.75
CA ALA A 99 6.20 -22.40 -13.19
C ALA A 99 5.83 -23.68 -14.00
N ALA A 100 5.86 -24.85 -13.36
CA ALA A 100 5.38 -26.10 -13.94
C ALA A 100 3.87 -26.27 -13.80
N GLY A 101 3.20 -25.37 -13.10
CA GLY A 101 1.75 -25.34 -12.93
C GLY A 101 1.05 -25.20 -14.27
N LEU A 102 0.08 -26.09 -14.54
CA LEU A 102 -0.63 -26.12 -15.83
C LEU A 102 -1.38 -24.81 -16.10
N ASP A 103 -1.92 -24.17 -15.07
CA ASP A 103 -2.61 -22.87 -15.19
C ASP A 103 -1.70 -21.72 -15.62
N PHE A 104 -0.38 -21.91 -15.61
CA PHE A 104 0.58 -20.85 -15.98
C PHE A 104 1.25 -21.07 -17.35
N ALA A 105 0.85 -22.10 -18.08
CA ALA A 105 1.44 -22.41 -19.38
C ALA A 105 1.35 -21.22 -20.35
N GLY A 106 2.51 -20.68 -20.75
CA GLY A 106 2.60 -19.53 -21.65
C GLY A 106 2.17 -18.18 -21.04
N ARG A 107 2.08 -18.08 -19.70
CA ARG A 107 1.69 -16.87 -18.96
C ARG A 107 2.87 -16.19 -18.27
N LEU A 108 4.02 -16.83 -18.18
CA LEU A 108 5.15 -16.33 -17.42
C LEU A 108 6.13 -15.57 -18.30
N VAL A 109 6.65 -14.49 -17.77
CA VAL A 109 7.87 -13.83 -18.25
C VAL A 109 8.96 -13.99 -17.17
N PRO A 110 10.25 -13.94 -17.54
CA PRO A 110 11.33 -14.07 -16.57
C PRO A 110 11.17 -13.13 -15.37
N GLY A 111 11.33 -13.67 -14.20
CA GLY A 111 11.21 -12.99 -12.92
C GLY A 111 12.55 -12.85 -12.21
N PHE A 112 12.50 -12.58 -10.90
CA PHE A 112 13.69 -12.31 -10.11
C PHE A 112 13.53 -12.81 -8.66
N ASN A 113 14.54 -13.50 -8.18
CA ASN A 113 14.65 -13.84 -6.76
C ASN A 113 15.49 -12.78 -6.05
N ALA A 114 14.84 -11.89 -5.32
CA ALA A 114 15.48 -10.80 -4.59
C ALA A 114 16.29 -11.29 -3.38
N LEU A 115 15.96 -12.47 -2.83
CA LEU A 115 16.68 -13.07 -1.71
C LEU A 115 18.10 -13.52 -2.11
N THR A 116 18.24 -13.97 -3.36
CA THR A 116 19.52 -14.50 -3.90
C THR A 116 20.18 -13.57 -4.90
N GLY A 117 19.45 -12.60 -5.44
CA GLY A 117 19.91 -11.72 -6.52
C GLY A 117 19.95 -12.38 -7.89
N VAL A 118 19.25 -13.50 -8.10
CA VAL A 118 19.28 -14.27 -9.35
C VAL A 118 17.97 -14.08 -10.12
N ALA A 119 18.08 -13.77 -11.41
CA ALA A 119 16.93 -13.68 -12.31
C ALA A 119 16.66 -15.02 -13.02
N ASP A 120 15.40 -15.22 -13.38
CA ASP A 120 15.00 -16.30 -14.28
C ASP A 120 15.54 -16.08 -15.70
N THR A 121 15.53 -17.14 -16.48
CA THR A 121 15.67 -17.07 -17.94
C THR A 121 14.33 -17.37 -18.60
N ALA A 122 14.26 -17.23 -19.93
CA ALA A 122 13.03 -17.55 -20.66
C ALA A 122 12.62 -19.03 -20.59
N THR A 123 13.51 -19.91 -20.14
CA THR A 123 13.29 -21.36 -20.08
C THR A 123 13.57 -21.97 -18.71
N ASP A 124 14.04 -21.19 -17.75
CA ASP A 124 14.36 -21.65 -16.40
C ASP A 124 13.82 -20.66 -15.35
N PHE A 125 12.80 -21.09 -14.63
CA PHE A 125 12.16 -20.38 -13.52
C PHE A 125 12.56 -20.97 -12.15
N GLY A 126 13.67 -21.72 -12.09
CA GLY A 126 14.19 -22.26 -10.84
C GLY A 126 14.49 -21.21 -9.76
N PRO A 127 15.09 -20.06 -10.12
CA PRO A 127 15.32 -18.98 -9.17
C PRO A 127 14.07 -18.48 -8.43
N THR A 128 12.94 -18.37 -9.15
CA THR A 128 11.68 -17.90 -8.58
C THR A 128 10.70 -18.99 -8.19
N ASN A 129 11.16 -20.25 -8.11
CA ASN A 129 10.32 -21.37 -7.70
C ASN A 129 9.66 -21.10 -6.34
N ASP A 130 8.37 -21.43 -6.25
CA ASP A 130 7.58 -21.24 -5.04
C ASP A 130 7.68 -22.46 -4.11
N ASP A 131 8.36 -22.28 -3.00
CA ASP A 131 8.57 -23.27 -1.94
C ASP A 131 7.61 -23.10 -0.75
N HIS A 132 6.75 -22.08 -0.78
CA HIS A 132 5.71 -21.80 0.20
C HIS A 132 4.28 -22.05 -0.33
N GLY A 133 4.01 -21.65 -1.56
CA GLY A 133 2.72 -21.80 -2.24
C GLY A 133 1.83 -20.56 -2.27
N HIS A 134 2.12 -19.52 -1.49
CA HIS A 134 1.31 -18.32 -1.42
C HIS A 134 1.37 -17.51 -2.73
N GLY A 135 2.57 -17.32 -3.30
CA GLY A 135 2.74 -16.59 -4.56
C GLY A 135 2.09 -17.28 -5.76
N THR A 136 2.10 -18.63 -5.78
CA THR A 136 1.38 -19.42 -6.79
C THR A 136 -0.13 -19.19 -6.67
N HIS A 137 -0.68 -19.18 -5.46
CA HIS A 137 -2.10 -18.91 -5.21
C HIS A 137 -2.50 -17.49 -5.66
N VAL A 138 -1.72 -16.48 -5.31
CA VAL A 138 -1.91 -15.08 -5.72
C VAL A 138 -1.86 -14.95 -7.24
N SER A 139 -0.85 -15.54 -7.87
CA SER A 139 -0.66 -15.52 -9.33
C SER A 139 -1.81 -16.19 -10.07
N GLY A 140 -2.30 -17.33 -9.57
CA GLY A 140 -3.45 -18.03 -10.14
C GLY A 140 -4.73 -17.18 -10.10
N THR A 141 -4.98 -16.51 -9.00
CA THR A 141 -6.12 -15.57 -8.88
C THR A 141 -6.03 -14.44 -9.91
N ILE A 142 -4.83 -13.95 -10.23
CA ILE A 142 -4.65 -12.90 -11.25
C ILE A 142 -4.84 -13.44 -12.65
N ALA A 143 -4.12 -14.53 -13.02
CA ALA A 143 -3.89 -14.85 -14.43
C ALA A 143 -3.80 -16.35 -14.75
N ALA A 144 -4.38 -17.24 -13.93
CA ALA A 144 -4.54 -18.63 -14.35
C ALA A 144 -5.18 -18.67 -15.75
N ALA A 145 -4.68 -19.55 -16.61
CA ALA A 145 -5.23 -19.74 -17.95
C ALA A 145 -6.72 -20.10 -17.86
N ALA A 146 -7.51 -19.68 -18.81
CA ALA A 146 -8.96 -19.95 -18.80
C ALA A 146 -9.39 -20.63 -20.10
N ASN A 147 -10.43 -21.43 -20.04
CA ASN A 147 -10.98 -22.20 -21.17
C ASN A 147 -10.02 -23.28 -21.71
N ASP A 148 -9.21 -23.87 -20.86
CA ASP A 148 -8.30 -24.97 -21.24
C ASP A 148 -8.67 -26.31 -20.59
N ALA A 149 -9.82 -26.36 -19.91
CA ALA A 149 -10.36 -27.52 -19.17
C ALA A 149 -9.50 -27.95 -17.97
N VAL A 150 -8.55 -27.10 -17.53
CA VAL A 150 -7.66 -27.35 -16.38
C VAL A 150 -7.98 -26.36 -15.29
N GLY A 151 -7.88 -26.76 -14.04
CA GLY A 151 -7.84 -25.93 -12.86
C GLY A 151 -8.89 -24.85 -12.77
N ILE A 152 -8.45 -23.60 -12.66
CA ILE A 152 -9.24 -22.40 -12.40
C ILE A 152 -9.02 -21.35 -13.48
N ALA A 153 -9.86 -20.31 -13.50
CA ALA A 153 -9.68 -19.16 -14.37
C ALA A 153 -9.20 -17.93 -13.56
N GLY A 154 -8.10 -17.32 -13.97
CA GLY A 154 -7.66 -16.03 -13.42
C GLY A 154 -8.56 -14.88 -13.85
N ILE A 155 -8.58 -13.78 -13.11
CA ILE A 155 -9.40 -12.59 -13.46
C ILE A 155 -8.97 -12.00 -14.82
N ALA A 156 -7.69 -12.01 -15.11
CA ALA A 156 -7.10 -11.55 -16.36
C ALA A 156 -6.28 -12.66 -17.04
N PRO A 157 -6.92 -13.72 -17.54
CA PRO A 157 -6.21 -14.92 -18.01
C PRO A 157 -5.33 -14.69 -19.24
N GLY A 158 -5.45 -13.54 -19.89
CA GLY A 158 -4.66 -13.18 -21.07
C GLY A 158 -3.38 -12.42 -20.78
N VAL A 159 -3.09 -12.01 -19.54
CA VAL A 159 -1.90 -11.21 -19.19
C VAL A 159 -0.70 -12.08 -18.84
N SER A 160 0.46 -11.47 -18.72
CA SER A 160 1.68 -12.12 -18.28
C SER A 160 1.96 -11.88 -16.79
N ILE A 161 2.46 -12.90 -16.10
CA ILE A 161 2.96 -12.81 -14.73
C ILE A 161 4.49 -12.76 -14.74
N MET A 162 5.04 -11.83 -13.97
CA MET A 162 6.46 -11.73 -13.64
C MET A 162 6.60 -12.10 -12.16
N PRO A 163 7.09 -13.32 -11.84
CA PRO A 163 7.31 -13.72 -10.46
C PRO A 163 8.49 -12.96 -9.87
N VAL A 164 8.30 -12.37 -8.70
CA VAL A 164 9.37 -11.68 -7.96
C VAL A 164 9.40 -12.25 -6.55
N LYS A 165 10.34 -13.17 -6.30
CA LYS A 165 10.45 -13.84 -5.00
C LYS A 165 11.14 -12.91 -4.00
N VAL A 166 10.35 -12.41 -3.05
CA VAL A 166 10.76 -11.56 -1.94
C VAL A 166 10.47 -12.19 -0.58
N LEU A 167 9.77 -13.33 -0.57
CA LEU A 167 9.46 -14.14 0.61
C LEU A 167 10.11 -15.52 0.46
N ASP A 168 10.64 -16.05 1.57
CA ASP A 168 11.26 -17.37 1.66
C ASP A 168 10.23 -18.51 1.82
N GLU A 169 10.70 -19.72 2.07
CA GLU A 169 9.89 -20.92 2.26
C GLU A 169 8.99 -20.87 3.52
N THR A 170 9.22 -19.93 4.41
CA THR A 170 8.36 -19.69 5.60
C THR A 170 7.32 -18.59 5.36
N GLY A 171 7.34 -17.97 4.17
CA GLY A 171 6.49 -16.83 3.83
C GLY A 171 6.95 -15.52 4.47
N THR A 172 8.22 -15.42 4.88
CA THR A 172 8.84 -14.22 5.45
C THR A 172 9.86 -13.60 4.52
N GLY A 173 10.10 -12.30 4.67
CA GLY A 173 11.08 -11.54 3.89
C GLY A 173 11.40 -10.19 4.51
N GLU A 174 12.40 -9.52 4.00
CA GLU A 174 12.81 -8.19 4.46
C GLU A 174 12.37 -7.10 3.49
N PHE A 175 12.11 -5.90 4.00
CA PHE A 175 11.78 -4.75 3.13
C PHE A 175 12.93 -4.34 2.20
N ARG A 176 14.17 -4.74 2.49
CA ARG A 176 15.29 -4.61 1.55
C ARG A 176 15.06 -5.46 0.29
N ASP A 177 14.65 -6.71 0.47
CA ASP A 177 14.40 -7.63 -0.64
C ASP A 177 13.15 -7.20 -1.42
N PHE A 178 12.13 -6.70 -0.70
CA PHE A 178 10.97 -6.04 -1.29
C PHE A 178 11.37 -4.87 -2.21
N THR A 179 12.19 -3.92 -1.73
CA THR A 179 12.59 -2.76 -2.55
C THR A 179 13.45 -3.17 -3.73
N THR A 180 14.36 -4.14 -3.54
CA THR A 180 15.19 -4.70 -4.62
C THR A 180 14.31 -5.35 -5.69
N GLY A 181 13.33 -6.17 -5.29
CA GLY A 181 12.38 -6.81 -6.20
C GLY A 181 11.48 -5.80 -6.92
N LEU A 182 10.99 -4.79 -6.22
CA LEU A 182 10.17 -3.72 -6.80
C LEU A 182 10.94 -2.97 -7.91
N ASP A 183 12.14 -2.50 -7.59
CA ASP A 183 12.96 -1.75 -8.55
C ASP A 183 13.31 -2.60 -9.76
N TRP A 184 13.64 -3.89 -9.54
CA TRP A 184 13.93 -4.82 -10.62
C TRP A 184 12.72 -5.02 -11.53
N ALA A 185 11.54 -5.26 -10.97
CA ALA A 185 10.30 -5.46 -11.73
C ALA A 185 9.98 -4.25 -12.62
N ILE A 186 10.10 -3.04 -12.07
CA ILE A 186 9.85 -1.79 -12.83
C ILE A 186 10.86 -1.62 -13.96
N ALA A 187 12.15 -1.88 -13.71
CA ALA A 187 13.21 -1.82 -14.71
C ALA A 187 13.01 -2.84 -15.85
N HIS A 188 12.34 -3.97 -15.56
CA HIS A 188 12.07 -5.05 -16.54
C HIS A 188 10.64 -4.98 -17.13
N GLY A 189 9.99 -3.85 -17.04
CA GLY A 189 8.77 -3.55 -17.81
C GLY A 189 7.46 -3.82 -17.11
N ALA A 190 7.45 -4.29 -15.87
CA ALA A 190 6.20 -4.37 -15.11
C ALA A 190 5.61 -2.98 -14.91
N ARG A 191 4.28 -2.88 -15.07
CA ARG A 191 3.51 -1.65 -14.84
C ARG A 191 2.33 -1.88 -13.91
N ILE A 192 2.24 -3.08 -13.36
CA ILE A 192 1.31 -3.47 -12.30
C ILE A 192 2.11 -4.30 -11.32
N VAL A 193 2.00 -3.97 -10.04
CA VAL A 193 2.70 -4.69 -8.97
C VAL A 193 1.69 -5.14 -7.94
N SER A 194 1.55 -6.45 -7.76
CA SER A 194 0.68 -7.09 -6.77
C SER A 194 1.51 -7.48 -5.54
N MET A 195 1.11 -7.03 -4.36
CA MET A 195 1.84 -7.16 -3.11
C MET A 195 0.91 -7.73 -2.02
N SER A 196 0.74 -9.07 -2.03
CA SER A 196 -0.09 -9.76 -1.04
C SER A 196 0.67 -10.04 0.26
N LEU A 197 1.41 -9.07 0.72
CA LEU A 197 2.30 -9.11 1.87
C LEU A 197 2.22 -7.83 2.69
N GLY A 198 2.77 -7.85 3.91
CA GLY A 198 2.85 -6.63 4.71
C GLY A 198 3.58 -6.84 6.03
N GLY A 199 4.03 -5.73 6.60
CA GLY A 199 4.74 -5.70 7.88
C GLY A 199 4.79 -4.30 8.45
N ASP A 200 5.41 -4.19 9.62
CA ASP A 200 5.63 -2.93 10.30
C ASP A 200 6.99 -2.35 9.91
N LEU A 201 7.05 -1.02 9.85
CA LEU A 201 8.28 -0.27 9.63
C LEU A 201 8.38 0.89 10.61
N ASP A 202 9.58 1.14 11.10
CA ASP A 202 9.86 2.39 11.78
C ASP A 202 9.80 3.57 10.79
N PRO A 203 9.56 4.80 11.25
CA PRO A 203 9.38 5.95 10.36
C PRO A 203 10.56 6.24 9.41
N VAL A 204 11.79 5.87 9.78
CA VAL A 204 12.98 6.10 8.94
C VAL A 204 13.02 5.08 7.82
N SER A 205 12.84 3.81 8.14
CA SER A 205 12.74 2.72 7.17
C SER A 205 11.56 2.92 6.23
N ALA A 206 10.39 3.31 6.76
CA ALA A 206 9.22 3.62 5.96
C ALA A 206 9.48 4.74 4.94
N ALA A 207 10.23 5.79 5.31
CA ALA A 207 10.60 6.86 4.38
C ALA A 207 11.51 6.39 3.24
N VAL A 208 12.41 5.43 3.52
CA VAL A 208 13.27 4.83 2.49
C VAL A 208 12.44 4.01 1.51
N VAL A 209 11.59 3.11 2.02
CA VAL A 209 10.72 2.28 1.17
C VAL A 209 9.72 3.13 0.37
N GLN A 210 9.18 4.20 0.96
CA GLN A 210 8.31 5.16 0.26
C GLN A 210 9.01 5.79 -0.96
N ALA A 211 10.31 6.02 -0.92
CA ALA A 211 11.04 6.56 -2.07
C ALA A 211 11.03 5.59 -3.26
N HIS A 212 11.20 4.29 -3.04
CA HIS A 212 11.09 3.24 -4.07
C HIS A 212 9.66 3.15 -4.62
N VAL A 213 8.66 3.15 -3.76
CA VAL A 213 7.23 3.18 -4.14
C VAL A 213 6.93 4.41 -5.00
N THR A 214 7.44 5.57 -4.61
CA THR A 214 7.27 6.82 -5.39
C THR A 214 7.97 6.73 -6.75
N GLY A 215 9.15 6.13 -6.81
CA GLY A 215 9.88 5.87 -8.06
C GLY A 215 9.10 4.94 -9.01
N ALA A 216 8.55 3.85 -8.50
CA ALA A 216 7.71 2.93 -9.25
C ALA A 216 6.44 3.60 -9.80
N HIS A 217 5.76 4.39 -8.97
CA HIS A 217 4.60 5.18 -9.38
C HIS A 217 4.96 6.21 -10.46
N ALA A 218 6.05 6.93 -10.31
CA ALA A 218 6.54 7.89 -11.30
C ALA A 218 6.90 7.24 -12.64
N ALA A 219 7.27 5.96 -12.64
CA ALA A 219 7.44 5.14 -13.84
C ALA A 219 6.09 4.68 -14.46
N GLY A 220 4.96 5.10 -13.90
CA GLY A 220 3.61 4.77 -14.34
C GLY A 220 3.08 3.43 -13.85
N ALA A 221 3.69 2.83 -12.82
CA ALA A 221 3.21 1.58 -12.26
C ALA A 221 2.03 1.78 -11.31
N VAL A 222 1.04 0.89 -11.39
CA VAL A 222 -0.04 0.75 -10.43
C VAL A 222 0.37 -0.25 -9.37
N LEU A 223 0.36 0.16 -8.12
CA LEU A 223 0.81 -0.60 -6.97
C LEU A 223 -0.39 -1.01 -6.12
N VAL A 224 -0.59 -2.31 -5.90
CA VAL A 224 -1.76 -2.85 -5.19
C VAL A 224 -1.27 -3.69 -4.01
N ALA A 225 -1.75 -3.41 -2.80
CA ALA A 225 -1.29 -4.11 -1.60
C ALA A 225 -2.40 -4.52 -0.65
N ALA A 226 -2.15 -5.60 0.08
CA ALA A 226 -3.03 -6.14 1.10
C ALA A 226 -3.05 -5.27 2.37
N ALA A 227 -4.24 -5.03 2.92
CA ALA A 227 -4.42 -4.22 4.13
C ALA A 227 -3.91 -4.92 5.41
N GLY A 228 -3.77 -6.25 5.39
CA GLY A 228 -3.44 -7.07 6.55
C GLY A 228 -4.64 -7.78 7.16
N ASN A 229 -4.38 -8.70 8.08
CA ASN A 229 -5.39 -9.65 8.58
C ASN A 229 -5.53 -9.60 10.12
N SER A 230 -5.38 -8.42 10.72
CA SER A 230 -5.49 -8.26 12.18
C SER A 230 -6.93 -8.08 12.70
N GLY A 231 -7.89 -7.76 11.82
CA GLY A 231 -9.26 -7.43 12.20
C GLY A 231 -9.39 -6.13 12.99
N THR A 232 -8.35 -5.31 13.01
CA THR A 232 -8.28 -4.10 13.84
C THR A 232 -7.94 -2.87 13.01
N PHE A 233 -8.08 -1.70 13.63
CA PHE A 233 -7.52 -0.46 13.08
C PHE A 233 -6.00 -0.51 13.17
N ALA A 234 -5.33 -0.59 12.03
CA ALA A 234 -3.88 -0.62 11.95
C ALA A 234 -3.37 -0.08 10.62
N SER A 235 -2.12 0.34 10.60
CA SER A 235 -1.38 0.65 9.39
C SER A 235 -0.37 -0.47 9.14
N ALA A 236 -0.42 -1.07 7.96
CA ALA A 236 0.56 -2.04 7.50
C ALA A 236 1.24 -1.51 6.22
N TYR A 237 2.52 -1.77 6.08
CA TYR A 237 3.25 -1.44 4.86
C TYR A 237 3.38 -2.69 3.99
N PRO A 238 3.28 -2.56 2.64
CA PRO A 238 3.28 -1.33 1.84
C PRO A 238 1.91 -0.65 1.65
N CYS A 239 0.79 -1.22 2.15
CA CYS A 239 -0.57 -0.70 1.98
C CYS A 239 -0.71 0.78 2.43
N SER A 240 0.01 1.18 3.47
CA SER A 240 -0.06 2.54 4.03
C SER A 240 0.86 3.55 3.32
N PHE A 241 1.56 3.16 2.27
CA PHE A 241 2.33 4.11 1.47
C PHE A 241 1.46 4.93 0.54
N THR A 242 1.87 6.17 0.30
CA THR A 242 1.29 7.00 -0.76
C THR A 242 1.49 6.30 -2.12
N TYR A 243 0.49 6.39 -3.01
CA TYR A 243 0.44 5.76 -4.33
C TYR A 243 0.21 4.25 -4.34
N VAL A 244 -0.10 3.64 -3.21
CA VAL A 244 -0.48 2.23 -3.14
C VAL A 244 -1.99 2.10 -3.00
N ILE A 245 -2.60 1.28 -3.84
CA ILE A 245 -4.02 0.90 -3.72
C ILE A 245 -4.12 -0.13 -2.61
N CYS A 246 -4.60 0.30 -1.45
CA CYS A 246 -4.77 -0.55 -0.28
C CYS A 246 -6.08 -1.32 -0.37
N VAL A 247 -6.01 -2.66 -0.27
CA VAL A 247 -7.14 -3.57 -0.51
C VAL A 247 -7.49 -4.35 0.75
N GLY A 248 -8.74 -4.19 1.21
CA GLY A 248 -9.32 -5.01 2.29
C GLY A 248 -10.07 -6.22 1.75
N SER A 249 -10.53 -7.06 2.66
CA SER A 249 -11.22 -8.33 2.37
C SER A 249 -12.71 -8.27 2.67
N THR A 250 -13.50 -8.98 1.82
CA THR A 250 -14.89 -9.30 2.10
C THR A 250 -15.11 -10.81 2.13
N THR A 251 -16.29 -11.22 2.61
CA THR A 251 -16.85 -12.54 2.37
C THR A 251 -16.84 -12.87 0.87
N ASN A 252 -16.85 -14.15 0.52
CA ASN A 252 -16.78 -14.61 -0.87
C ASN A 252 -17.86 -13.99 -1.77
N ASP A 253 -19.08 -13.80 -1.24
CA ASP A 253 -20.20 -13.17 -1.94
C ASP A 253 -20.14 -11.63 -1.99
N GLY A 254 -19.09 -11.03 -1.42
CA GLY A 254 -18.90 -9.59 -1.38
C GLY A 254 -19.95 -8.81 -0.57
N SER A 255 -20.67 -9.47 0.35
CA SER A 255 -21.77 -8.84 1.10
C SER A 255 -21.31 -8.13 2.36
N GLN A 256 -20.23 -8.61 3.00
CA GLN A 256 -19.72 -8.09 4.27
C GLN A 256 -18.19 -7.99 4.24
N VAL A 257 -17.65 -7.04 5.00
CA VAL A 257 -16.21 -6.97 5.26
C VAL A 257 -15.80 -8.16 6.12
N SER A 258 -14.72 -8.85 5.77
CA SER A 258 -14.19 -9.97 6.55
C SER A 258 -13.80 -9.55 7.96
N ALA A 259 -14.12 -10.37 8.94
CA ALA A 259 -13.83 -10.06 10.34
C ALA A 259 -12.32 -9.87 10.63
N PHE A 260 -11.48 -10.53 9.86
CA PHE A 260 -10.03 -10.41 9.96
C PHE A 260 -9.45 -9.22 9.19
N SER A 261 -10.20 -8.59 8.27
CA SER A 261 -9.66 -7.51 7.45
C SER A 261 -9.17 -6.35 8.31
N THR A 262 -7.89 -6.01 8.19
CA THR A 262 -7.36 -4.77 8.76
C THR A 262 -7.98 -3.57 8.05
N TRP A 263 -8.25 -2.51 8.80
CA TRP A 263 -8.91 -1.33 8.28
C TRP A 263 -8.25 -0.03 8.76
N ASN A 264 -8.27 0.97 7.89
CA ASN A 264 -7.78 2.32 8.16
C ASN A 264 -8.30 3.31 7.10
N PRO A 265 -8.11 4.63 7.27
CA PRO A 265 -8.61 5.63 6.32
C PRO A 265 -7.96 5.59 4.93
N LEU A 266 -6.85 4.86 4.73
CA LEU A 266 -6.16 4.74 3.45
C LEU A 266 -6.71 3.58 2.60
N LEU A 267 -7.62 2.78 3.16
CA LEU A 267 -8.24 1.68 2.43
C LEU A 267 -8.97 2.22 1.19
N ALA A 268 -8.56 1.79 0.00
CA ALA A 268 -9.17 2.27 -1.25
C ALA A 268 -10.48 1.53 -1.53
N LEU A 269 -10.46 0.21 -1.49
CA LEU A 269 -11.61 -0.65 -1.77
C LEU A 269 -11.41 -2.03 -1.14
N VAL A 270 -12.45 -2.84 -1.24
CA VAL A 270 -12.43 -4.24 -0.79
C VAL A 270 -12.76 -5.17 -1.95
N ALA A 271 -12.28 -6.42 -1.85
CA ALA A 271 -12.62 -7.51 -2.77
C ALA A 271 -12.81 -8.80 -1.97
N PRO A 272 -13.44 -9.84 -2.53
CA PRO A 272 -13.58 -11.12 -1.84
C PRO A 272 -12.22 -11.69 -1.43
N GLY A 273 -12.11 -12.12 -0.18
CA GLY A 273 -10.88 -12.69 0.36
C GLY A 273 -11.14 -13.85 1.32
N GLU A 274 -12.37 -14.36 1.39
CA GLU A 274 -12.72 -15.59 2.11
C GLU A 274 -13.05 -16.70 1.14
N GLY A 275 -12.47 -17.89 1.36
CA GLY A 275 -12.75 -19.07 0.56
C GLY A 275 -12.37 -18.93 -0.92
N ILE A 276 -11.28 -18.28 -1.24
CA ILE A 276 -10.85 -18.05 -2.61
C ILE A 276 -10.09 -19.26 -3.13
N ALA A 277 -10.68 -19.96 -4.11
CA ALA A 277 -10.05 -21.10 -4.76
C ALA A 277 -8.97 -20.64 -5.74
N SER A 278 -7.75 -21.17 -5.61
CA SER A 278 -6.66 -20.88 -6.55
C SER A 278 -5.62 -22.01 -6.61
N ALA A 279 -4.69 -21.87 -7.57
CA ALA A 279 -3.61 -22.82 -7.82
C ALA A 279 -2.60 -22.86 -6.68
N MET A 280 -1.98 -24.01 -6.48
CA MET A 280 -0.89 -24.27 -5.55
C MET A 280 0.22 -25.07 -6.26
N PRO A 281 1.43 -25.10 -5.72
CA PRO A 281 2.50 -25.93 -6.29
C PRO A 281 2.10 -27.41 -6.47
N GLY A 282 2.64 -28.02 -7.52
CA GLY A 282 2.38 -29.43 -7.85
C GLY A 282 1.02 -29.68 -8.51
N ASN A 283 0.47 -28.69 -9.21
CA ASN A 283 -0.84 -28.76 -9.87
C ASN A 283 -1.98 -29.13 -8.88
N THR A 284 -1.90 -28.60 -7.69
CA THR A 284 -2.95 -28.71 -6.67
C THR A 284 -3.70 -27.38 -6.52
N TYR A 285 -4.85 -27.41 -5.83
CA TYR A 285 -5.71 -26.24 -5.66
C TYR A 285 -6.18 -26.18 -4.22
N ARG A 286 -6.27 -24.98 -3.67
CA ARG A 286 -6.75 -24.76 -2.30
C ARG A 286 -7.62 -23.51 -2.20
N TYR A 287 -8.47 -23.49 -1.19
CA TYR A 287 -9.08 -22.26 -0.72
C TYR A 287 -8.11 -21.50 0.18
N GLY A 288 -8.07 -20.19 0.01
CA GLY A 288 -7.29 -19.28 0.85
C GLY A 288 -8.19 -18.18 1.42
N ASP A 289 -7.84 -17.72 2.63
CA ASP A 289 -8.49 -16.60 3.33
C ASP A 289 -7.47 -15.51 3.62
N GLY A 290 -7.84 -14.26 3.37
CA GLY A 290 -6.96 -13.12 3.65
C GLY A 290 -7.17 -11.93 2.70
N THR A 291 -6.72 -10.76 3.13
CA THR A 291 -6.54 -9.61 2.24
C THR A 291 -5.54 -9.93 1.13
N SER A 292 -4.67 -10.92 1.33
CA SER A 292 -3.78 -11.50 0.31
C SER A 292 -4.53 -12.14 -0.86
N MET A 293 -5.77 -12.61 -0.69
CA MET A 293 -6.61 -13.17 -1.75
C MET A 293 -7.50 -12.12 -2.40
N ALA A 294 -7.80 -11.04 -1.68
CA ALA A 294 -8.52 -9.87 -2.23
C ALA A 294 -7.63 -9.02 -3.15
N THR A 295 -6.38 -8.82 -2.78
CA THR A 295 -5.38 -8.01 -3.53
C THR A 295 -5.20 -8.46 -4.98
N PRO A 296 -4.98 -9.75 -5.30
CA PRO A 296 -4.82 -10.19 -6.68
C PRO A 296 -6.08 -9.99 -7.52
N GLN A 297 -7.26 -9.96 -6.93
CA GLN A 297 -8.49 -9.66 -7.69
C GLN A 297 -8.49 -8.21 -8.19
N VAL A 298 -8.02 -7.27 -7.35
CA VAL A 298 -7.84 -5.88 -7.77
C VAL A 298 -6.69 -5.77 -8.80
N SER A 299 -5.59 -6.48 -8.60
CA SER A 299 -4.48 -6.51 -9.57
C SER A 299 -4.91 -7.05 -10.93
N GLY A 300 -5.74 -8.09 -10.96
CA GLY A 300 -6.36 -8.61 -12.19
C GLY A 300 -7.29 -7.59 -12.87
N ALA A 301 -8.11 -6.88 -12.10
CA ALA A 301 -8.93 -5.80 -12.63
C ALA A 301 -8.08 -4.67 -13.26
N VAL A 302 -7.02 -4.26 -12.58
CA VAL A 302 -6.04 -3.29 -13.13
C VAL A 302 -5.44 -3.81 -14.44
N ALA A 303 -5.12 -5.10 -14.52
CA ALA A 303 -4.55 -5.71 -15.70
C ALA A 303 -5.54 -5.70 -16.88
N LEU A 304 -6.84 -5.93 -16.65
CA LEU A 304 -7.88 -5.80 -17.68
C LEU A 304 -8.03 -4.35 -18.14
N LEU A 305 -8.04 -3.37 -17.23
CA LEU A 305 -8.11 -1.94 -17.58
C LEU A 305 -6.91 -1.53 -18.47
N ARG A 306 -5.69 -1.91 -18.10
CA ARG A 306 -4.48 -1.63 -18.87
C ARG A 306 -4.44 -2.39 -20.20
N SER A 307 -5.11 -3.52 -20.31
CA SER A 307 -5.20 -4.28 -21.57
C SER A 307 -6.03 -3.57 -22.61
N VAL A 308 -7.09 -2.87 -22.22
CA VAL A 308 -7.94 -2.11 -23.15
C VAL A 308 -7.49 -0.66 -23.30
N ARG A 309 -6.84 -0.10 -22.29
CA ARG A 309 -6.34 1.28 -22.25
C ARG A 309 -4.94 1.32 -21.61
N PRO A 310 -3.90 0.99 -22.38
CA PRO A 310 -2.52 0.97 -21.88
C PRO A 310 -1.97 2.36 -21.51
N ASP A 311 -2.63 3.40 -21.98
CA ASP A 311 -2.30 4.81 -21.76
C ASP A 311 -2.81 5.38 -20.43
N LEU A 312 -3.68 4.67 -19.70
CA LEU A 312 -4.20 5.15 -18.42
C LEU A 312 -3.07 5.42 -17.42
N SER A 313 -3.10 6.57 -16.76
CA SER A 313 -2.25 6.84 -15.61
C SER A 313 -2.64 5.96 -14.41
N PRO A 314 -1.78 5.80 -13.40
CA PRO A 314 -2.16 5.13 -12.15
C PRO A 314 -3.38 5.77 -11.47
N GLU A 315 -3.51 7.10 -11.57
CA GLU A 315 -4.63 7.86 -11.04
C GLU A 315 -5.94 7.56 -11.78
N ASP A 316 -5.89 7.46 -13.12
CA ASP A 316 -7.07 7.11 -13.92
C ASP A 316 -7.55 5.69 -13.62
N VAL A 317 -6.61 4.75 -13.44
CA VAL A 317 -6.91 3.38 -13.02
C VAL A 317 -7.59 3.38 -11.67
N LEU A 318 -7.03 4.08 -10.67
CA LEU A 318 -7.66 4.19 -9.36
C LEU A 318 -9.04 4.84 -9.45
N ALA A 319 -9.18 5.93 -10.22
CA ALA A 319 -10.46 6.62 -10.39
C ALA A 319 -11.53 5.69 -10.98
N ALA A 320 -11.16 4.85 -11.95
CA ALA A 320 -12.08 3.86 -12.53
C ALA A 320 -12.50 2.80 -11.50
N LEU A 321 -11.56 2.29 -10.71
CA LEU A 321 -11.82 1.29 -9.69
C LEU A 321 -12.75 1.81 -8.59
N ILE A 322 -12.43 2.98 -8.00
CA ILE A 322 -13.24 3.55 -6.92
C ILE A 322 -14.56 4.14 -7.42
N GLY A 323 -14.58 4.71 -8.64
CA GLY A 323 -15.77 5.28 -9.26
C GLY A 323 -16.84 4.24 -9.62
N SER A 324 -16.42 2.99 -9.86
CA SER A 324 -17.31 1.86 -10.13
C SER A 324 -17.62 1.01 -8.90
N ALA A 325 -16.86 1.16 -7.81
CA ALA A 325 -17.00 0.33 -6.62
C ALA A 325 -18.44 0.34 -6.07
N ARG A 326 -18.94 -0.83 -5.67
CA ARG A 326 -20.26 -0.95 -5.05
C ARG A 326 -20.15 -0.65 -3.56
N PRO A 327 -20.73 0.46 -3.05
CA PRO A 327 -20.68 0.78 -1.63
C PRO A 327 -21.28 -0.35 -0.78
N LEU A 328 -20.62 -0.76 0.29
CA LEU A 328 -21.14 -1.73 1.26
C LEU A 328 -21.96 -1.05 2.36
N VAL A 329 -21.69 0.23 2.60
CA VAL A 329 -22.45 1.06 3.54
C VAL A 329 -22.83 2.38 2.87
N ALA A 330 -23.91 2.99 3.31
CA ALA A 330 -24.31 4.30 2.83
C ALA A 330 -23.30 5.37 3.27
N GLY A 331 -23.04 6.37 2.41
CA GLY A 331 -22.21 7.52 2.77
C GLY A 331 -20.85 7.62 2.08
N GLY A 332 -20.55 6.75 1.12
CA GLY A 332 -19.30 6.80 0.35
C GLY A 332 -18.11 6.16 1.06
N HIS A 333 -16.91 6.73 0.94
CA HIS A 333 -15.68 6.19 1.52
C HIS A 333 -15.75 6.09 3.05
N ASN A 334 -15.33 4.94 3.58
CA ASN A 334 -15.16 4.71 5.01
C ASN A 334 -13.92 3.85 5.29
N ALA A 335 -13.45 3.86 6.54
CA ALA A 335 -12.21 3.20 6.91
C ALA A 335 -12.25 1.66 6.84
N GLN A 336 -13.44 1.03 6.82
CA GLN A 336 -13.59 -0.43 6.86
C GLN A 336 -13.73 -1.06 5.48
N SER A 337 -14.31 -0.35 4.50
CA SER A 337 -14.55 -0.87 3.16
C SER A 337 -14.04 0.05 2.05
N GLY A 338 -13.32 1.12 2.39
CA GLY A 338 -12.92 2.11 1.40
C GLY A 338 -14.12 2.68 0.65
N PHE A 339 -14.06 2.75 -0.67
CA PHE A 339 -15.17 3.14 -1.54
C PHE A 339 -16.20 2.02 -1.77
N GLY A 340 -15.88 0.79 -1.38
CA GLY A 340 -16.77 -0.37 -1.50
C GLY A 340 -16.14 -1.57 -2.19
N LEU A 341 -17.00 -2.49 -2.61
CA LEU A 341 -16.61 -3.73 -3.30
C LEU A 341 -16.20 -3.45 -4.75
N LEU A 342 -15.06 -3.99 -5.15
CA LEU A 342 -14.57 -4.02 -6.53
C LEU A 342 -15.68 -4.38 -7.53
N GLN A 343 -15.75 -3.66 -8.65
CA GLN A 343 -16.66 -3.94 -9.76
C GLN A 343 -15.88 -3.88 -11.08
N VAL A 344 -15.37 -5.02 -11.54
CA VAL A 344 -14.44 -5.10 -12.69
C VAL A 344 -15.10 -4.64 -13.98
N ALA A 345 -16.32 -5.12 -14.27
CA ALA A 345 -17.05 -4.70 -15.45
C ALA A 345 -17.40 -3.21 -15.42
N GLY A 346 -17.82 -2.71 -14.25
CA GLY A 346 -18.11 -1.28 -14.07
C GLY A 346 -16.88 -0.40 -14.30
N ALA A 347 -15.70 -0.83 -13.83
CA ALA A 347 -14.46 -0.11 -14.07
C ALA A 347 -14.09 -0.08 -15.57
N LEU A 348 -14.26 -1.20 -16.28
CA LEU A 348 -14.07 -1.26 -17.74
C LEU A 348 -15.05 -0.36 -18.48
N ASP A 349 -16.32 -0.33 -18.09
CA ASP A 349 -17.33 0.52 -18.70
C ASP A 349 -17.00 2.01 -18.57
N LEU A 350 -16.40 2.43 -17.43
CA LEU A 350 -15.96 3.80 -17.24
C LEU A 350 -14.82 4.21 -18.18
N VAL A 351 -13.90 3.31 -18.50
CA VAL A 351 -12.75 3.63 -19.37
C VAL A 351 -13.00 3.37 -20.85
N LEU A 352 -13.98 2.52 -21.18
CA LEU A 352 -14.39 2.19 -22.55
C LEU A 352 -15.57 3.01 -23.05
N GLY A 353 -16.23 3.79 -22.18
CA GLY A 353 -17.39 4.60 -22.53
C GLY A 353 -17.14 5.47 -23.76
N PRO A 354 -18.20 6.00 -24.42
CA PRO A 354 -18.03 6.82 -25.61
C PRO A 354 -17.02 7.94 -25.32
N VAL A 355 -16.07 8.12 -26.22
CA VAL A 355 -15.06 9.16 -26.15
C VAL A 355 -15.76 10.52 -26.15
N ALA A 356 -16.23 10.96 -25.02
CA ALA A 356 -16.83 12.23 -24.78
C ALA A 356 -16.45 12.68 -23.37
N GLU A 357 -15.56 13.62 -23.33
CA GLU A 357 -15.02 14.33 -22.19
C GLU A 357 -14.04 13.53 -21.30
N PRO A 358 -12.94 14.19 -20.89
CA PRO A 358 -12.09 13.62 -19.84
C PRO A 358 -12.99 13.27 -18.67
N LEU A 359 -12.76 12.07 -18.09
CA LEU A 359 -13.44 11.64 -16.86
C LEU A 359 -13.49 12.83 -15.92
N PRO A 360 -14.66 13.19 -15.34
CA PRO A 360 -14.70 14.26 -14.37
C PRO A 360 -13.62 13.97 -13.36
N THR A 361 -12.64 14.85 -13.29
CA THR A 361 -11.57 14.74 -12.28
C THR A 361 -12.29 14.58 -10.95
N PRO A 362 -12.13 13.44 -10.23
CA PRO A 362 -12.79 13.27 -8.95
C PRO A 362 -12.41 14.48 -8.11
N ALA A 363 -13.40 15.22 -7.61
CA ALA A 363 -13.18 16.47 -6.89
C ALA A 363 -12.26 16.30 -5.67
N THR A 364 -11.99 15.06 -5.26
CA THR A 364 -10.95 14.68 -4.29
C THR A 364 -10.64 13.19 -4.48
N ASN A 365 -9.57 12.88 -5.19
CA ASN A 365 -8.92 11.58 -5.12
C ASN A 365 -8.20 11.51 -3.76
N PRO A 366 -8.56 10.62 -2.83
CA PRO A 366 -7.81 10.47 -1.57
C PRO A 366 -6.38 10.00 -1.79
N LEU A 367 -6.05 9.51 -3.01
CA LEU A 367 -4.69 9.18 -3.46
C LEU A 367 -4.17 10.18 -4.51
N ALA A 368 -4.94 11.20 -4.90
CA ALA A 368 -4.34 12.35 -5.57
C ALA A 368 -3.18 12.80 -4.70
N ALA A 369 -2.03 13.06 -5.30
CA ALA A 369 -0.88 13.56 -4.57
C ALA A 369 -1.40 14.54 -3.52
N PRO A 370 -1.23 14.26 -2.23
CA PRO A 370 -1.87 15.06 -1.20
C PRO A 370 -1.57 16.52 -1.52
N ALA A 371 -2.56 17.37 -1.34
CA ALA A 371 -2.37 18.82 -1.47
C ALA A 371 -1.02 19.14 -0.85
N PRO A 372 -0.13 19.94 -1.49
CA PRO A 372 1.28 20.03 -1.18
C PRO A 372 1.52 19.96 0.31
N VAL A 373 2.02 18.83 0.78
CA VAL A 373 2.17 18.57 2.21
C VAL A 373 3.16 19.62 2.71
N ALA A 374 2.72 20.47 3.60
CA ALA A 374 3.61 21.41 4.23
C ALA A 374 4.75 20.60 4.89
N PRO A 375 6.02 20.96 4.68
CA PRO A 375 7.13 20.25 5.27
C PRO A 375 6.98 20.27 6.80
N SER A 376 7.27 19.16 7.44
CA SER A 376 7.38 19.06 8.88
C SER A 376 8.77 18.55 9.25
N VAL A 377 9.24 18.90 10.44
CA VAL A 377 10.48 18.32 10.97
C VAL A 377 10.14 16.99 11.62
N ILE A 378 10.71 15.91 11.10
CA ILE A 378 10.49 14.54 11.57
C ILE A 378 11.67 14.00 12.37
N GLY A 379 12.84 14.66 12.31
CA GLY A 379 14.02 14.25 13.08
C GLY A 379 14.95 15.42 13.36
N VAL A 380 15.64 15.35 14.49
CA VAL A 380 16.70 16.29 14.86
C VAL A 380 17.82 15.57 15.59
N SER A 381 19.06 15.90 15.24
CA SER A 381 20.27 15.43 15.94
C SER A 381 21.13 16.64 16.29
N PRO A 382 21.63 16.81 17.54
CA PRO A 382 21.33 15.97 18.71
C PRO A 382 19.83 15.99 19.07
N ILE A 383 19.35 14.86 19.64
CA ILE A 383 17.96 14.74 20.10
C ILE A 383 17.63 15.88 21.07
N ALA A 384 16.40 16.39 21.00
CA ALA A 384 15.92 17.46 21.88
C ALA A 384 16.16 17.10 23.36
N GLY A 385 16.78 18.04 24.10
CA GLY A 385 17.16 17.85 25.50
C GLY A 385 18.46 17.06 25.74
N SER A 386 19.19 16.65 24.71
CA SER A 386 20.51 16.01 24.85
C SER A 386 21.44 16.88 25.71
N ARG A 387 22.15 16.26 26.69
CA ARG A 387 22.95 16.96 27.70
C ARG A 387 24.48 16.84 27.53
N ALA A 388 24.91 16.07 26.52
CA ALA A 388 26.34 15.75 26.34
C ALA A 388 26.75 15.67 24.86
N ALA A 389 26.20 16.52 24.01
CA ALA A 389 26.58 16.57 22.60
C ALA A 389 28.07 17.00 22.51
N THR A 390 28.82 16.44 21.57
CA THR A 390 30.21 16.83 21.33
C THR A 390 30.28 18.30 20.93
N ARG A 391 31.36 18.98 21.28
CA ARG A 391 31.54 20.40 20.92
C ARG A 391 31.77 20.63 19.42
N THR A 392 32.12 19.57 18.69
CA THR A 392 32.28 19.55 17.23
C THR A 392 31.04 19.02 16.51
N VAL A 393 29.93 18.88 17.23
CA VAL A 393 28.66 18.36 16.67
C VAL A 393 28.22 19.18 15.44
N ARG A 394 27.71 18.48 14.46
CA ARG A 394 27.08 19.02 13.27
C ARG A 394 25.58 18.72 13.36
N PRO A 395 24.77 19.60 13.96
CA PRO A 395 23.35 19.31 14.12
C PRO A 395 22.68 19.04 12.78
N GLN A 396 21.73 18.10 12.77
CA GLN A 396 20.97 17.71 11.58
C GLN A 396 19.49 17.86 11.84
N ILE A 397 18.75 18.18 10.80
CA ILE A 397 17.30 18.29 10.82
C ILE A 397 16.77 17.52 9.61
N THR A 398 15.90 16.54 9.84
CA THR A 398 15.27 15.74 8.80
C THR A 398 13.85 16.27 8.57
N PHE A 399 13.48 16.46 7.32
CA PHE A 399 12.16 16.92 6.92
C PHE A 399 11.36 15.78 6.29
N SER A 400 10.06 15.83 6.45
CA SER A 400 9.11 14.83 5.91
C SER A 400 9.04 14.84 4.38
N VAL A 401 9.40 15.92 3.74
CA VAL A 401 9.41 16.10 2.28
C VAL A 401 10.58 16.97 1.85
N GLY A 402 10.93 16.93 0.57
CA GLY A 402 11.93 17.80 -0.02
C GLY A 402 11.60 19.27 0.20
N ILE A 403 12.58 20.07 0.60
CA ILE A 403 12.41 21.50 0.92
C ILE A 403 13.28 22.39 0.05
N SER A 404 12.83 23.65 -0.09
CA SER A 404 13.56 24.77 -0.68
C SER A 404 13.70 25.91 0.35
N GLY A 405 14.48 26.93 0.00
CA GLY A 405 14.69 28.08 0.89
C GLY A 405 15.66 27.82 2.04
N VAL A 406 16.48 26.77 1.94
CA VAL A 406 17.49 26.43 2.95
C VAL A 406 18.60 27.50 2.96
N SER A 407 18.67 28.26 4.04
CA SER A 407 19.65 29.33 4.23
C SER A 407 19.86 29.63 5.70
N THR A 408 20.92 30.37 6.01
CA THR A 408 21.18 30.87 7.39
C THR A 408 20.21 31.94 7.87
N LYS A 409 19.32 32.42 6.97
CA LYS A 409 18.19 33.30 7.32
C LYS A 409 17.01 32.48 7.87
N ASN A 410 16.85 31.23 7.38
CA ASN A 410 15.72 30.37 7.70
C ASN A 410 16.07 29.31 8.74
N ILE A 411 17.35 29.00 8.89
CA ILE A 411 17.85 28.01 9.85
C ILE A 411 18.98 28.67 10.67
N THR A 412 18.80 28.73 11.98
CA THR A 412 19.70 29.41 12.89
C THR A 412 20.10 28.50 14.05
N LEU A 413 21.31 28.76 14.59
CA LEU A 413 21.80 28.19 15.83
C LEU A 413 22.12 29.33 16.80
N LYS A 414 21.54 29.28 18.00
CA LYS A 414 21.75 30.27 19.04
C LYS A 414 22.31 29.59 20.28
N ASP A 415 23.36 30.18 20.83
CA ASP A 415 23.81 29.84 22.17
C ASP A 415 22.84 30.49 23.19
N VAL A 416 22.05 29.67 23.83
CA VAL A 416 21.02 30.12 24.79
C VAL A 416 21.65 30.58 26.09
N THR A 417 22.82 30.01 26.45
CA THR A 417 23.55 30.36 27.68
C THR A 417 24.09 31.79 27.64
N THR A 418 24.57 32.24 26.48
CA THR A 418 25.11 33.60 26.29
C THR A 418 24.14 34.54 25.58
N GLY A 419 23.06 34.03 25.02
CA GLY A 419 22.11 34.79 24.21
C GLY A 419 22.59 35.12 22.80
N ARG A 420 23.79 34.68 22.37
CA ARG A 420 24.41 35.05 21.09
C ARG A 420 24.08 34.04 19.97
N GLY A 421 23.98 34.58 18.75
CA GLY A 421 23.90 33.74 17.54
C GLY A 421 25.25 33.04 17.28
N VAL A 422 25.20 31.80 16.82
CA VAL A 422 26.39 31.06 16.39
C VAL A 422 26.51 31.20 14.87
N ALA A 423 27.71 31.60 14.41
CA ALA A 423 27.98 31.67 12.97
C ALA A 423 28.00 30.24 12.38
N ILE A 424 27.16 29.98 11.40
CA ILE A 424 26.97 28.66 10.79
C ILE A 424 27.07 28.72 9.27
N ARG A 425 27.27 27.56 8.65
CA ARG A 425 26.86 27.22 7.28
C ARG A 425 25.76 26.18 7.35
N VAL A 426 24.92 26.10 6.35
CA VAL A 426 23.91 25.04 6.21
C VAL A 426 24.11 24.34 4.86
N SER A 427 23.97 23.04 4.86
CA SER A 427 23.92 22.22 3.64
C SER A 427 22.64 21.39 3.68
N TYR A 428 22.07 21.15 2.52
CA TYR A 428 20.86 20.34 2.35
C TYR A 428 21.14 19.19 1.39
N ASN A 429 20.77 17.99 1.79
CA ASN A 429 20.76 16.80 0.95
C ASN A 429 19.32 16.52 0.54
N SER A 430 19.02 16.70 -0.75
CA SER A 430 17.66 16.51 -1.30
C SER A 430 17.25 15.04 -1.42
N THR A 431 18.19 14.11 -1.40
CA THR A 431 17.87 12.67 -1.45
C THR A 431 17.39 12.17 -0.08
N THR A 432 17.96 12.67 1.00
CA THR A 432 17.62 12.25 2.38
C THR A 432 16.77 13.26 3.13
N ASN A 433 16.44 14.41 2.50
CA ASN A 433 15.73 15.54 3.11
C ASN A 433 16.37 16.08 4.40
N VAL A 434 17.69 15.94 4.51
CA VAL A 434 18.46 16.31 5.71
C VAL A 434 19.18 17.65 5.50
N VAL A 435 18.93 18.59 6.41
CA VAL A 435 19.76 19.79 6.58
C VAL A 435 20.83 19.54 7.62
N THR A 436 22.07 19.78 7.28
CA THR A 436 23.20 19.76 8.21
C THR A 436 23.62 21.18 8.55
N ILE A 437 23.70 21.49 9.84
CA ILE A 437 24.17 22.76 10.37
C ILE A 437 25.67 22.62 10.71
N LEU A 438 26.49 23.47 10.14
CA LEU A 438 27.94 23.45 10.27
C LEU A 438 28.38 24.71 11.04
N PRO A 439 28.60 24.62 12.36
CA PRO A 439 29.20 25.74 13.13
C PRO A 439 30.55 26.08 12.56
N ARG A 440 30.86 27.38 12.43
CA ARG A 440 32.14 27.85 11.90
C ARG A 440 33.30 27.73 12.91
N SER A 441 32.96 27.50 14.18
CA SER A 441 33.90 27.26 15.26
C SER A 441 33.37 26.20 16.21
N THR A 442 34.25 25.56 16.98
CA THR A 442 33.90 24.63 18.05
C THR A 442 32.94 25.30 19.04
N LEU A 443 31.86 24.62 19.39
CA LEU A 443 30.88 25.12 20.35
C LEU A 443 31.49 25.19 21.76
N ALA A 444 31.01 26.11 22.58
CA ALA A 444 31.47 26.25 23.97
C ALA A 444 31.05 25.02 24.80
N ALA A 445 31.87 24.67 25.79
CA ALA A 445 31.58 23.54 26.68
C ALA A 445 30.47 23.89 27.67
N ASN A 446 29.61 22.91 27.97
CA ASN A 446 28.50 23.01 28.94
C ASN A 446 27.45 24.08 28.60
N HIS A 447 27.40 24.58 27.36
CA HIS A 447 26.39 25.56 26.92
C HIS A 447 25.14 24.90 26.32
N ASN A 448 24.00 25.57 26.47
CA ASN A 448 22.76 25.20 25.81
C ASN A 448 22.65 25.89 24.45
N TYR A 449 22.29 25.15 23.45
CA TYR A 449 22.10 25.63 22.08
C TYR A 449 20.68 25.40 21.62
N ARG A 450 20.16 26.35 20.85
CA ARG A 450 18.83 26.23 20.21
C ARG A 450 18.98 26.30 18.71
N ILE A 451 18.45 25.27 18.05
CA ILE A 451 18.20 25.23 16.61
C ILE A 451 16.83 25.84 16.37
N THR A 452 16.68 26.70 15.37
CA THR A 452 15.38 27.24 14.95
C THR A 452 15.27 27.16 13.44
N VAL A 453 14.11 26.70 12.96
CA VAL A 453 13.75 26.63 11.52
C VAL A 453 12.50 27.45 11.30
N VAL A 454 12.55 28.34 10.30
CA VAL A 454 11.42 29.17 9.88
C VAL A 454 11.40 29.28 8.34
N ARG A 455 10.21 29.42 7.77
CA ARG A 455 10.02 29.80 6.35
C ARG A 455 10.70 28.91 5.29
N VAL A 456 10.89 27.63 5.56
CA VAL A 456 11.20 26.66 4.51
C VAL A 456 9.89 26.24 3.83
N VAL A 457 9.96 25.92 2.54
CA VAL A 457 8.79 25.50 1.76
C VAL A 457 9.05 24.14 1.10
N ALA A 458 8.00 23.36 0.86
CA ALA A 458 8.12 22.12 0.12
C ALA A 458 8.59 22.39 -1.33
N GLN A 459 9.43 21.51 -1.87
CA GLN A 459 9.87 21.61 -3.27
C GLN A 459 8.70 21.34 -4.23
N ALA A 460 7.90 20.32 -3.95
CA ALA A 460 6.69 20.03 -4.69
C ALA A 460 5.54 20.90 -4.15
N GLY A 461 5.10 21.86 -4.95
CA GLY A 461 3.92 22.69 -4.68
C GLY A 461 4.13 23.93 -3.80
N GLY A 462 5.35 24.17 -3.28
CA GLY A 462 5.69 25.41 -2.58
C GLY A 462 4.97 25.67 -1.25
N ALA A 463 4.36 24.67 -0.62
CA ALA A 463 3.70 24.82 0.69
C ALA A 463 4.73 25.18 1.77
N PRO A 464 4.46 26.21 2.62
CA PRO A 464 5.39 26.60 3.68
C PRO A 464 5.35 25.63 4.88
N LEU A 465 6.41 25.64 5.68
CA LEU A 465 6.44 24.96 6.99
C LEU A 465 5.22 25.39 7.83
N ALA A 466 4.38 24.46 8.21
CA ALA A 466 3.11 24.74 8.89
C ALA A 466 3.30 25.47 10.23
N ARG A 467 4.39 25.16 10.95
CA ARG A 467 4.81 25.83 12.19
C ARG A 467 6.32 25.89 12.24
N GLY A 468 6.88 26.99 12.76
CA GLY A 468 8.31 27.10 13.03
C GLY A 468 8.74 25.99 13.99
N PHE A 469 9.92 25.39 13.73
CA PHE A 469 10.49 24.34 14.57
C PHE A 469 11.57 24.91 15.47
N SER A 470 11.66 24.42 16.69
CA SER A 470 12.74 24.76 17.62
C SER A 470 13.14 23.55 18.47
N SER A 471 14.43 23.28 18.57
CA SER A 471 14.99 22.22 19.41
C SER A 471 16.19 22.73 20.19
N THR A 472 16.44 22.19 21.39
CA THR A 472 17.58 22.56 22.23
C THR A 472 18.38 21.33 22.59
N PHE A 473 19.69 21.51 22.67
CA PHE A 473 20.65 20.53 23.18
C PHE A 473 21.72 21.21 24.01
N LYS A 474 22.43 20.45 24.86
CA LYS A 474 23.57 20.95 25.66
C LYS A 474 24.85 20.24 25.22
N THR A 475 25.94 20.99 25.08
CA THR A 475 27.27 20.43 24.84
C THR A 475 27.84 19.85 26.13
N GLY A 476 28.68 18.82 26.01
CA GLY A 476 29.45 18.27 27.09
C GLY A 476 30.63 19.17 27.48
N SER A 477 31.40 18.70 28.45
CA SER A 477 32.61 19.39 28.95
C SER A 477 33.81 19.19 28.02
N ARG A 478 33.82 18.16 27.16
CA ARG A 478 34.88 17.80 26.21
C ARG A 478 34.49 17.97 24.78
#